data_f939cf69006231eabe0000e5481e08f1
#
_entry.id   f939cf69006231eabe0000e5481e08f1
#
_cell.length_a   1.000
_cell.length_b   1.000
_cell.length_c   1.000
_cell.angle_alpha   90.00
_cell.angle_beta   90.00
_cell.angle_gamma   90.00
#
_symmetry.space_group_name_H-M   'P 1'
#
loop_
_entity.id
_entity.type
_entity.pdbx_description
1 polymer ?
#
loop_
_entity_poly.entity_id
_entity_poly.type
_entity_poly.pdbx_seq_one_letter_code
_entity_poly.pdbx_strand_id
1 'polypeptide(L)'
;EKGGHDGEIKIGKFCLITPGVRIVSAESIVIGDACMIAHGAYISDADWHGIYDRAKPVGNTRPVVFEDNVWIGDSAIICKGVTIGKNSIIGAGAVVTKDVPPNSVYAGNPAILVKKLENKEFNTRANFLADPIQLAKDFDALDRYSLGGNSLFGWLKSLIMPDKSN
;
A
#
# COMPACT_ATOMS: atom_id res chain seq x y z
N GLU A 1 20.24 -1.36 -31.35
CA GLU A 1 19.84 -0.59 -30.16
C GLU A 1 19.10 -1.52 -29.22
N LYS A 2 19.61 -1.76 -28.01
CA LYS A 2 18.91 -2.50 -26.95
C LYS A 2 17.83 -1.57 -26.41
N GLY A 3 16.61 -1.69 -26.89
CA GLY A 3 15.43 -1.04 -26.30
C GLY A 3 15.01 -1.74 -25.02
N GLY A 4 15.86 -1.77 -24.02
CA GLY A 4 15.50 -2.21 -22.68
C GLY A 4 15.15 -0.95 -21.87
N HIS A 5 13.93 -0.84 -21.39
CA HIS A 5 13.62 0.10 -20.34
C HIS A 5 14.12 -0.50 -19.04
N ASP A 6 15.19 0.06 -18.48
CA ASP A 6 15.72 -0.31 -17.18
C ASP A 6 14.92 0.42 -16.08
N GLY A 7 13.69 -0.05 -15.85
CA GLY A 7 12.85 0.48 -14.78
C GLY A 7 13.46 0.19 -13.41
N GLU A 8 13.47 1.18 -12.53
CA GLU A 8 13.99 1.06 -11.17
C GLU A 8 12.86 1.16 -10.15
N ILE A 9 12.89 0.31 -9.11
CA ILE A 9 11.98 0.38 -7.97
C ILE A 9 12.82 0.47 -6.71
N LYS A 10 12.69 1.57 -5.97
CA LYS A 10 13.31 1.77 -4.65
C LYS A 10 12.24 1.79 -3.58
N ILE A 11 12.42 0.99 -2.53
CA ILE A 11 11.49 0.92 -1.40
C ILE A 11 12.26 1.22 -0.13
N GLY A 12 11.77 2.18 0.63
CA GLY A 12 12.31 2.60 1.91
C GLY A 12 12.12 1.56 3.02
N LYS A 13 12.56 1.91 4.21
CA LYS A 13 12.52 1.04 5.40
C LYS A 13 11.12 1.00 6.02
N PHE A 14 10.82 -0.07 6.75
CA PHE A 14 9.59 -0.23 7.55
C PHE A 14 8.29 -0.16 6.74
N CYS A 15 8.34 -0.36 5.44
CA CYS A 15 7.16 -0.40 4.60
C CYS A 15 6.35 -1.69 4.84
N LEU A 16 5.02 -1.59 4.69
CA LEU A 16 4.11 -2.72 4.64
C LEU A 16 3.54 -2.81 3.23
N ILE A 17 3.81 -3.89 2.54
CA ILE A 17 3.23 -4.19 1.23
C ILE A 17 2.44 -5.49 1.38
N THR A 18 1.12 -5.40 1.23
CA THR A 18 0.25 -6.56 1.41
C THR A 18 0.11 -7.37 0.12
N PRO A 19 -0.38 -8.62 0.18
CA PRO A 19 -0.52 -9.47 -0.99
C PRO A 19 -1.34 -8.81 -2.11
N GLY A 20 -1.04 -9.15 -3.37
CA GLY A 20 -1.77 -8.65 -4.54
C GLY A 20 -1.37 -7.25 -5.02
N VAL A 21 -0.50 -6.53 -4.31
CA VAL A 21 0.06 -5.26 -4.79
C VAL A 21 0.89 -5.49 -6.04
N ARG A 22 0.70 -4.64 -7.05
CA ARG A 22 1.47 -4.65 -8.30
C ARG A 22 2.19 -3.31 -8.46
N ILE A 23 3.52 -3.36 -8.50
CA ILE A 23 4.40 -2.22 -8.77
C ILE A 23 5.16 -2.53 -10.05
N VAL A 24 4.94 -1.72 -11.09
CA VAL A 24 5.47 -2.00 -12.42
C VAL A 24 6.15 -0.74 -12.95
N SER A 25 7.45 -0.81 -13.18
CA SER A 25 8.28 0.34 -13.55
C SER A 25 8.92 0.15 -14.93
N ALA A 26 8.91 1.21 -15.71
CA ALA A 26 9.68 1.36 -16.94
C ALA A 26 10.73 2.48 -16.85
N GLU A 27 10.65 3.33 -15.84
CA GLU A 27 11.58 4.43 -15.58
C GLU A 27 12.02 4.45 -14.12
N SER A 28 11.16 4.91 -13.19
CA SER A 28 11.50 4.97 -11.76
C SER A 28 10.27 5.05 -10.88
N ILE A 29 10.22 4.18 -9.85
CA ILE A 29 9.26 4.27 -8.76
C ILE A 29 10.03 4.31 -7.45
N VAL A 30 9.84 5.38 -6.66
CA VAL A 30 10.48 5.56 -5.36
C VAL A 30 9.39 5.59 -4.28
N ILE A 31 9.54 4.73 -3.28
CA ILE A 31 8.65 4.65 -2.12
C ILE A 31 9.48 4.97 -0.88
N GLY A 32 9.09 6.00 -0.15
CA GLY A 32 9.74 6.46 1.07
C GLY A 32 9.59 5.50 2.25
N ASP A 33 10.07 5.91 3.40
CA ASP A 33 10.05 5.10 4.61
C ASP A 33 8.65 4.99 5.23
N ALA A 34 8.38 3.90 5.94
CA ALA A 34 7.16 3.64 6.69
C ALA A 34 5.84 3.67 5.90
N CYS A 35 5.90 3.55 4.57
CA CYS A 35 4.72 3.51 3.73
C CYS A 35 3.91 2.22 3.93
N MET A 36 2.60 2.33 3.73
CA MET A 36 1.68 1.19 3.74
C MET A 36 0.94 1.10 2.40
N ILE A 37 0.97 -0.06 1.77
CA ILE A 37 0.31 -0.31 0.49
C ILE A 37 -0.62 -1.51 0.65
N ALA A 38 -1.92 -1.23 0.59
CA ALA A 38 -2.95 -2.23 0.82
C ALA A 38 -3.16 -3.13 -0.40
N HIS A 39 -3.91 -4.22 -0.17
CA HIS A 39 -4.18 -5.27 -1.14
C HIS A 39 -4.64 -4.71 -2.50
N GLY A 40 -4.16 -5.33 -3.57
CA GLY A 40 -4.63 -5.04 -4.93
C GLY A 40 -4.23 -3.68 -5.51
N ALA A 41 -3.54 -2.81 -4.75
CA ALA A 41 -3.08 -1.53 -5.28
C ALA A 41 -2.19 -1.72 -6.52
N TYR A 42 -2.36 -0.83 -7.51
CA TYR A 42 -1.58 -0.83 -8.74
C TYR A 42 -0.82 0.48 -8.89
N ILE A 43 0.49 0.40 -9.05
CA ILE A 43 1.38 1.54 -9.18
C ILE A 43 2.18 1.37 -10.46
N SER A 44 2.12 2.37 -11.36
CA SER A 44 2.82 2.33 -12.63
C SER A 44 3.33 3.71 -13.05
N ASP A 45 4.56 3.74 -13.54
CA ASP A 45 5.23 4.94 -14.05
C ASP A 45 5.16 5.08 -15.58
N ALA A 46 4.40 4.23 -16.26
CA ALA A 46 4.37 4.17 -17.72
C ALA A 46 2.97 3.99 -18.31
N ASP A 47 2.83 4.47 -19.56
CA ASP A 47 1.87 3.94 -20.50
C ASP A 47 2.52 2.71 -21.18
N TRP A 48 1.88 1.56 -21.08
CA TRP A 48 2.47 0.30 -21.59
C TRP A 48 2.36 0.15 -23.10
N HIS A 49 1.77 1.12 -23.77
CA HIS A 49 1.72 1.24 -25.22
C HIS A 49 1.73 2.70 -25.66
N GLY A 50 2.16 2.97 -26.87
CA GLY A 50 2.03 4.29 -27.46
C GLY A 50 0.55 4.65 -27.68
N ILE A 51 0.19 5.91 -27.46
CA ILE A 51 -1.20 6.38 -27.60
C ILE A 51 -1.69 6.24 -29.05
N TYR A 52 -0.85 6.58 -30.00
CA TYR A 52 -1.15 6.51 -31.44
C TYR A 52 -0.55 5.27 -32.10
N ASP A 53 0.59 4.80 -31.64
CA ASP A 53 1.25 3.58 -32.08
C ASP A 53 1.18 2.52 -30.97
N ARG A 54 0.15 1.68 -31.02
CA ARG A 54 -0.08 0.62 -30.03
C ARG A 54 0.85 -0.58 -30.16
N ALA A 55 1.58 -0.69 -31.26
CA ALA A 55 2.63 -1.69 -31.41
C ALA A 55 3.91 -1.32 -30.64
N LYS A 56 4.08 -0.04 -30.29
CA LYS A 56 5.20 0.41 -29.47
C LYS A 56 5.05 -0.17 -28.05
N PRO A 57 6.02 -0.97 -27.57
CA PRO A 57 5.88 -1.75 -26.34
C PRO A 57 5.81 -0.92 -25.06
N VAL A 58 6.45 0.27 -25.04
CA VAL A 58 6.34 1.22 -23.93
C VAL A 58 6.10 2.61 -24.51
N GLY A 59 5.07 3.28 -23.99
CA GLY A 59 4.69 4.65 -24.38
C GLY A 59 5.43 5.70 -23.56
N ASN A 60 4.69 6.69 -23.05
CA ASN A 60 5.27 7.74 -22.22
C ASN A 60 5.50 7.24 -20.79
N THR A 61 6.64 7.60 -20.23
CA THR A 61 7.00 7.32 -18.84
C THR A 61 7.10 8.62 -18.05
N ARG A 62 6.84 8.58 -16.77
CA ARG A 62 7.16 9.62 -15.78
C ARG A 62 7.29 8.99 -14.40
N PRO A 63 8.34 9.34 -13.62
CA PRO A 63 8.56 8.76 -12.30
C PRO A 63 7.36 8.88 -11.37
N VAL A 64 7.20 7.90 -10.48
CA VAL A 64 6.25 7.94 -9.36
C VAL A 64 7.03 8.03 -8.06
N VAL A 65 6.63 8.94 -7.17
CA VAL A 65 7.30 9.16 -5.90
C VAL A 65 6.27 9.13 -4.76
N PHE A 66 6.52 8.30 -3.76
CA PHE A 66 5.87 8.39 -2.46
C PHE A 66 6.89 8.91 -1.45
N GLU A 67 6.55 10.00 -0.79
CA GLU A 67 7.30 10.44 0.37
C GLU A 67 7.05 9.52 1.59
N ASP A 68 7.62 9.83 2.75
CA ASP A 68 7.49 8.97 3.92
C ASP A 68 6.06 8.88 4.46
N ASN A 69 5.75 7.76 5.10
CA ASN A 69 4.50 7.52 5.82
C ASN A 69 3.23 7.71 4.96
N VAL A 70 3.32 7.38 3.67
CA VAL A 70 2.16 7.37 2.77
C VAL A 70 1.36 6.09 2.95
N TRP A 71 0.03 6.22 2.98
CA TRP A 71 -0.87 5.07 3.01
C TRP A 71 -1.69 4.98 1.73
N ILE A 72 -1.50 3.92 0.96
CA ILE A 72 -2.28 3.59 -0.23
C ILE A 72 -3.35 2.58 0.16
N GLY A 73 -4.61 2.96 -0.04
CA GLY A 73 -5.79 2.13 0.23
C GLY A 73 -5.92 0.96 -0.75
N ASP A 74 -6.77 0.01 -0.37
CA ASP A 74 -7.06 -1.18 -1.15
C ASP A 74 -7.48 -0.84 -2.58
N SER A 75 -6.93 -1.58 -3.56
CA SER A 75 -7.25 -1.46 -4.98
C SER A 75 -7.10 -0.05 -5.58
N ALA A 76 -6.35 0.85 -4.93
CA ALA A 76 -6.05 2.15 -5.48
C ALA A 76 -5.08 2.05 -6.67
N ILE A 77 -5.21 2.97 -7.63
CA ILE A 77 -4.40 3.04 -8.83
C ILE A 77 -3.60 4.35 -8.82
N ILE A 78 -2.28 4.23 -8.87
CA ILE A 78 -1.37 5.38 -8.95
C ILE A 78 -0.79 5.45 -10.35
N CYS A 79 -1.08 6.53 -11.05
CA CYS A 79 -0.65 6.75 -12.43
C CYS A 79 0.75 7.36 -12.47
N LYS A 80 1.39 7.22 -13.62
CA LYS A 80 2.70 7.82 -13.91
C LYS A 80 2.78 9.32 -13.62
N GLY A 81 3.93 9.76 -13.15
CA GLY A 81 4.24 11.16 -12.90
C GLY A 81 3.62 11.73 -11.64
N VAL A 82 3.10 10.88 -10.75
CA VAL A 82 2.46 11.32 -9.49
C VAL A 82 3.47 11.33 -8.36
N THR A 83 3.50 12.44 -7.64
CA THR A 83 4.15 12.54 -6.32
C THR A 83 3.09 12.55 -5.23
N ILE A 84 3.20 11.64 -4.25
CA ILE A 84 2.33 11.62 -3.07
C ILE A 84 3.14 12.10 -1.87
N GLY A 85 2.73 13.25 -1.34
CA GLY A 85 3.40 13.93 -0.23
C GLY A 85 3.27 13.17 1.09
N LYS A 86 4.22 13.44 1.97
CA LYS A 86 4.38 12.82 3.30
C LYS A 86 3.09 12.80 4.11
N ASN A 87 2.89 11.69 4.82
CA ASN A 87 1.73 11.44 5.69
C ASN A 87 0.37 11.42 4.97
N SER A 88 0.35 11.41 3.64
CA SER A 88 -0.93 11.43 2.91
C SER A 88 -1.54 10.03 2.79
N ILE A 89 -2.85 10.02 2.64
CA ILE A 89 -3.66 8.80 2.55
C ILE A 89 -4.42 8.83 1.23
N ILE A 90 -4.33 7.74 0.50
CA ILE A 90 -5.13 7.48 -0.70
C ILE A 90 -6.22 6.48 -0.33
N GLY A 91 -7.48 6.87 -0.51
CA GLY A 91 -8.64 6.03 -0.22
C GLY A 91 -8.70 4.80 -1.12
N ALA A 92 -9.38 3.75 -0.64
CA ALA A 92 -9.58 2.52 -1.40
C ALA A 92 -10.27 2.79 -2.75
N GLY A 93 -9.84 2.11 -3.81
CA GLY A 93 -10.37 2.24 -5.16
C GLY A 93 -10.10 3.59 -5.84
N ALA A 94 -9.32 4.47 -5.25
CA ALA A 94 -9.02 5.77 -5.83
C ALA A 94 -8.09 5.67 -7.05
N VAL A 95 -8.29 6.56 -8.04
CA VAL A 95 -7.42 6.68 -9.21
C VAL A 95 -6.68 8.02 -9.15
N VAL A 96 -5.40 7.97 -8.79
CA VAL A 96 -4.56 9.15 -8.59
C VAL A 96 -3.85 9.50 -9.90
N THR A 97 -4.19 10.64 -10.48
CA THR A 97 -3.66 11.13 -11.77
C THR A 97 -2.88 12.43 -11.63
N LYS A 98 -2.83 13.02 -10.44
CA LYS A 98 -2.13 14.28 -10.12
C LYS A 98 -1.46 14.17 -8.77
N ASP A 99 -0.49 15.05 -8.53
CA ASP A 99 0.23 15.12 -7.26
C ASP A 99 -0.73 15.33 -6.08
N VAL A 100 -0.38 14.70 -4.97
CA VAL A 100 -1.09 14.79 -3.69
C VAL A 100 -0.20 15.54 -2.70
N PRO A 101 -0.64 16.71 -2.20
CA PRO A 101 0.13 17.46 -1.21
C PRO A 101 0.31 16.67 0.09
N PRO A 102 1.36 16.95 0.88
CA PRO A 102 1.56 16.35 2.19
C PRO A 102 0.35 16.55 3.12
N ASN A 103 0.19 15.64 4.08
CA ASN A 103 -0.85 15.68 5.11
C ASN A 103 -2.26 15.79 4.53
N SER A 104 -2.57 15.01 3.51
CA SER A 104 -3.85 15.07 2.81
C SER A 104 -4.48 13.70 2.65
N VAL A 105 -5.80 13.64 2.62
CA VAL A 105 -6.57 12.46 2.24
C VAL A 105 -7.20 12.71 0.88
N TYR A 106 -6.90 11.86 -0.09
CA TYR A 106 -7.46 11.88 -1.44
C TYR A 106 -8.24 10.60 -1.71
N ALA A 107 -9.39 10.71 -2.37
CA ALA A 107 -10.19 9.55 -2.74
C ALA A 107 -11.01 9.82 -4.01
N GLY A 108 -11.56 8.75 -4.59
CA GLY A 108 -12.41 8.78 -5.76
C GLY A 108 -11.68 8.56 -7.09
N ASN A 109 -12.42 8.62 -8.19
CA ASN A 109 -11.91 8.46 -9.56
C ASN A 109 -12.45 9.57 -10.46
N PRO A 110 -11.62 10.57 -10.88
CA PRO A 110 -10.25 10.79 -10.41
C PRO A 110 -10.20 11.19 -8.92
N ALA A 111 -9.07 10.89 -8.26
CA ALA A 111 -8.88 11.22 -6.85
C ALA A 111 -8.84 12.74 -6.63
N ILE A 112 -9.62 13.19 -5.66
CA ILE A 112 -9.71 14.60 -5.24
C ILE A 112 -9.47 14.71 -3.73
N LEU A 113 -9.14 15.91 -3.26
CA LEU A 113 -8.97 16.20 -1.84
C LEU A 113 -10.28 15.97 -1.10
N VAL A 114 -10.25 15.08 -0.10
CA VAL A 114 -11.37 14.84 0.83
C VAL A 114 -11.15 15.61 2.15
N LYS A 115 -9.90 15.57 2.66
CA LYS A 115 -9.58 16.16 3.96
C LYS A 115 -8.08 16.53 4.01
N LYS A 116 -7.77 17.64 4.67
CA LYS A 116 -6.43 17.96 5.16
C LYS A 116 -6.25 17.37 6.56
N LEU A 117 -5.13 16.72 6.80
CA LEU A 117 -4.79 16.20 8.11
C LEU A 117 -4.23 17.34 8.98
N GLU A 118 -4.56 17.30 10.26
CA GLU A 118 -4.00 18.24 11.22
C GLU A 118 -2.50 18.01 11.38
N ASN A 119 -1.76 19.07 11.69
CA ASN A 119 -0.33 18.98 11.97
C ASN A 119 -0.12 18.39 13.38
N LYS A 120 -0.29 17.06 13.49
CA LYS A 120 -0.06 16.27 14.70
C LYS A 120 1.15 15.38 14.51
N GLU A 121 1.72 14.91 15.60
CA GLU A 121 2.73 13.87 15.57
C GLU A 121 2.11 12.55 15.06
N PHE A 122 2.78 11.92 14.12
CA PHE A 122 2.35 10.64 13.56
C PHE A 122 3.11 9.49 14.24
N ASN A 123 2.39 8.54 14.78
CA ASN A 123 2.97 7.26 15.16
C ASN A 123 3.07 6.40 13.89
N THR A 124 4.29 6.22 13.41
CA THR A 124 4.57 5.52 12.14
C THR A 124 4.92 4.06 12.37
N ARG A 125 5.00 3.28 11.30
CA ARG A 125 5.49 1.90 11.37
C ARG A 125 6.92 1.79 11.89
N ALA A 126 7.75 2.80 11.68
CA ALA A 126 9.09 2.85 12.26
C ALA A 126 9.05 2.85 13.78
N ASN A 127 8.14 3.62 14.38
CA ASN A 127 7.91 3.62 15.83
C ASN A 127 7.39 2.28 16.33
N PHE A 128 6.42 1.69 15.62
CA PHE A 128 5.85 0.39 15.95
C PHE A 128 6.89 -0.74 15.94
N LEU A 129 7.87 -0.67 15.03
CA LEU A 129 8.92 -1.68 14.87
C LEU A 129 10.20 -1.35 15.66
N ALA A 130 10.23 -0.24 16.40
CA ALA A 130 11.42 0.22 17.13
C ALA A 130 11.78 -0.68 18.32
N ASP A 131 10.81 -1.36 18.93
CA ASP A 131 11.03 -2.33 20.02
C ASP A 131 10.63 -3.75 19.59
N PRO A 132 11.53 -4.54 19.02
CA PRO A 132 11.23 -5.89 18.55
C PRO A 132 10.88 -6.86 19.67
N ILE A 133 11.32 -6.60 20.91
CA ILE A 133 11.01 -7.46 22.08
C ILE A 133 9.55 -7.23 22.50
N GLN A 134 9.13 -5.98 22.59
CA GLN A 134 7.74 -5.65 22.90
C GLN A 134 6.81 -6.13 21.79
N LEU A 135 7.20 -5.94 20.53
CA LEU A 135 6.46 -6.39 19.36
C LEU A 135 6.23 -7.91 19.38
N ALA A 136 7.26 -8.70 19.72
CA ALA A 136 7.13 -10.15 19.84
C ALA A 136 6.13 -10.55 20.94
N LYS A 137 6.13 -9.85 22.08
CA LYS A 137 5.14 -10.06 23.14
C LYS A 137 3.72 -9.72 22.72
N ASP A 138 3.55 -8.63 21.97
CA ASP A 138 2.24 -8.20 21.48
C ASP A 138 1.66 -9.20 20.47
N PHE A 139 2.50 -9.73 19.56
CA PHE A 139 2.09 -10.81 18.65
C PHE A 139 1.74 -12.11 19.39
N ASP A 140 2.55 -12.51 20.37
CA ASP A 140 2.27 -13.70 21.18
C ASP A 140 0.95 -13.54 21.98
N ALA A 141 0.66 -12.34 22.48
CA ALA A 141 -0.60 -12.03 23.14
C ALA A 141 -1.80 -12.09 22.19
N LEU A 142 -1.65 -11.56 20.95
CA LEU A 142 -2.65 -11.63 19.90
C LEU A 142 -2.94 -13.07 19.47
N ASP A 143 -1.90 -13.87 19.29
CA ASP A 143 -2.02 -15.29 18.95
C ASP A 143 -2.73 -16.06 20.06
N ARG A 144 -2.39 -15.84 21.32
CA ARG A 144 -3.09 -16.44 22.46
C ARG A 144 -4.55 -16.03 22.51
N TYR A 145 -4.87 -14.77 22.23
CA TYR A 145 -6.24 -14.29 22.19
C TYR A 145 -7.04 -14.94 21.03
N SER A 146 -6.47 -14.94 19.83
CA SER A 146 -7.12 -15.51 18.63
C SER A 146 -7.25 -17.02 18.67
N LEU A 147 -6.29 -17.70 19.28
CA LEU A 147 -6.25 -19.17 19.39
C LEU A 147 -6.81 -19.70 20.70
N GLY A 148 -7.13 -18.84 21.66
CA GLY A 148 -7.55 -19.22 23.02
C GLY A 148 -8.81 -20.10 23.09
N GLY A 149 -9.62 -20.12 22.04
CA GLY A 149 -10.76 -21.04 21.86
C GLY A 149 -10.44 -22.33 21.09
N ASN A 150 -9.26 -22.39 20.45
CA ASN A 150 -8.85 -23.51 19.60
C ASN A 150 -8.13 -24.59 20.41
N SER A 151 -8.88 -25.31 21.24
CA SER A 151 -8.39 -26.52 21.89
C SER A 151 -8.94 -27.76 21.18
N LEU A 152 -8.20 -28.89 21.27
CA LEU A 152 -8.68 -30.19 20.77
C LEU A 152 -10.08 -30.51 21.36
N PHE A 153 -10.30 -30.14 22.61
CA PHE A 153 -11.56 -30.33 23.31
C PHE A 153 -12.65 -29.37 22.76
N GLY A 154 -12.32 -28.11 22.46
CA GLY A 154 -13.20 -27.15 21.83
C GLY A 154 -13.63 -27.60 20.43
N TRP A 155 -12.69 -28.12 19.65
CA TRP A 155 -12.95 -28.69 18.34
C TRP A 155 -13.85 -29.93 18.39
N LEU A 156 -13.57 -30.88 19.29
CA LEU A 156 -14.43 -32.05 19.51
C LEU A 156 -15.84 -31.66 19.97
N LYS A 157 -15.95 -30.63 20.84
CA LYS A 157 -17.24 -30.11 21.30
C LYS A 157 -18.04 -29.49 20.13
N SER A 158 -17.39 -28.77 19.22
CA SER A 158 -18.05 -28.17 18.05
C SER A 158 -18.59 -29.21 17.07
N LEU A 159 -17.96 -30.39 16.99
CA LEU A 159 -18.47 -31.51 16.17
C LEU A 159 -19.72 -32.18 16.78
N ILE A 160 -19.82 -32.20 18.11
CA ILE A 160 -20.93 -32.89 18.82
C ILE A 160 -22.06 -31.90 19.12
N MET A 161 -21.74 -30.64 19.37
CA MET A 161 -22.68 -29.56 19.67
C MET A 161 -22.37 -28.36 18.79
N PRO A 162 -22.74 -28.34 17.51
CA PRO A 162 -22.58 -27.17 16.67
C PRO A 162 -23.41 -26.01 17.23
N ASP A 163 -22.76 -24.84 17.40
CA ASP A 163 -23.42 -23.64 17.87
C ASP A 163 -24.55 -23.27 16.92
N LYS A 164 -25.76 -23.14 17.42
CA LYS A 164 -26.97 -22.81 16.62
C LYS A 164 -27.10 -21.29 16.39
N SER A 165 -25.98 -20.54 16.41
CA SER A 165 -25.99 -19.11 16.13
C SER A 165 -25.54 -18.86 14.68
N ASN A 166 -26.45 -18.98 13.74
CA ASN A 166 -26.67 -18.15 12.55
C ASN A 166 -28.02 -18.50 11.94
#